data_994971859557d96941b37b86ccce1818
#
_entry.id   994971859557d96941b37b86ccce1818
#
_cell.length_a   1.000
_cell.length_b   1.000
_cell.length_c   1.000
_cell.angle_alpha   90.00
_cell.angle_beta   90.00
_cell.angle_gamma   90.00
#
_symmetry.space_group_name_H-M   'P 1'
#
loop_
_entity.id
_entity.type
_entity.pdbx_description
1 polymer ?
#
loop_
_entity_poly.entity_id
_entity_poly.type
_entity_poly.pdbx_seq_one_letter_code
_entity_poly.pdbx_strand_id
1 'polypeptide(L)'
;MTLIKMSAPAFWWHTTPSLKARLLAPLGWIYGSVTAWRMKRRPKGKADRPVLCVGNLVLGGAGKTPTTLALARELGAKGYKTGFLLRGFGGEQKKPLQVNSKHSAAQVGAESGPTVVAANRIAGAKLLSKAGVDVILMDDGFQNPALHKDMSVVVIDSDTAWGNGLCFPAGPLRAPVDKQLRQASAVVVLGDGARLDAISAAAQRSQVDLFQGHIISEKLPDEAGGSRLLAYSGIGRPEKFFASLSDTGRLLVKTMPFPDHHLYSEADAEKILGRCYALSAVPITTEKDHARLRHAPKDSYCAELGRASLVLKISVDLSEAKGISRMLQDLMQESAPDPASD
;
A
#
# COMPACT_ATOMS: atom_id res chain seq x y z
N MET A 1 -4.53 0.98 27.48
CA MET A 1 -3.92 -0.32 27.14
C MET A 1 -3.07 -0.11 25.87
N THR A 2 -1.77 0.08 26.07
CA THR A 2 -0.81 0.42 25.00
C THR A 2 -0.67 -0.79 24.07
N LEU A 3 -1.25 -0.70 22.88
CA LEU A 3 -1.02 -1.72 21.84
C LEU A 3 0.48 -1.69 21.50
N ILE A 4 1.19 -2.73 21.91
CA ILE A 4 2.57 -2.97 21.51
C ILE A 4 2.56 -3.07 19.98
N LYS A 5 3.04 -2.03 19.31
CA LYS A 5 3.29 -2.03 17.87
C LYS A 5 4.44 -3.00 17.59
N MET A 6 4.12 -4.25 17.33
CA MET A 6 5.11 -5.25 16.98
C MET A 6 5.48 -5.07 15.50
N SER A 7 6.75 -4.80 15.24
CA SER A 7 7.31 -4.96 13.89
C SER A 7 7.13 -6.41 13.43
N ALA A 8 6.98 -6.61 12.12
CA ALA A 8 6.88 -7.95 11.55
C ALA A 8 8.11 -8.78 11.94
N PRO A 9 7.95 -9.94 12.56
CA PRO A 9 9.08 -10.76 13.00
C PRO A 9 9.97 -11.18 11.83
N ALA A 10 11.28 -11.11 11.98
CA ALA A 10 12.23 -11.46 10.92
C ALA A 10 12.02 -12.88 10.37
N PHE A 11 11.62 -13.85 11.23
CA PHE A 11 11.39 -15.23 10.82
C PHE A 11 10.22 -15.41 9.84
N TRP A 12 9.34 -14.41 9.66
CA TRP A 12 8.29 -14.45 8.65
C TRP A 12 8.85 -14.39 7.22
N TRP A 13 10.01 -13.76 7.06
CA TRP A 13 10.60 -13.49 5.74
C TRP A 13 11.69 -14.51 5.33
N HIS A 14 11.95 -15.51 6.18
CA HIS A 14 12.82 -16.62 5.81
C HIS A 14 12.14 -17.52 4.77
N THR A 15 12.92 -18.14 3.90
CA THR A 15 12.40 -19.07 2.88
C THR A 15 11.86 -20.34 3.50
N THR A 16 12.47 -20.78 4.61
CA THR A 16 12.08 -21.98 5.35
C THR A 16 11.54 -21.59 6.72
N PRO A 17 10.44 -22.23 7.17
CA PRO A 17 9.88 -21.96 8.49
C PRO A 17 10.86 -22.31 9.62
N SER A 18 11.16 -21.35 10.48
CA SER A 18 11.94 -21.57 11.71
C SER A 18 11.18 -22.45 12.70
N LEU A 19 11.87 -22.95 13.76
CA LEU A 19 11.22 -23.72 14.82
C LEU A 19 10.06 -22.93 15.47
N LYS A 20 10.25 -21.62 15.72
CA LYS A 20 9.18 -20.75 16.24
C LYS A 20 7.97 -20.69 15.31
N ALA A 21 8.21 -20.60 14.00
CA ALA A 21 7.14 -20.59 13.01
C ALA A 21 6.38 -21.93 13.00
N ARG A 22 7.09 -23.06 13.10
CA ARG A 22 6.47 -24.40 13.16
C ARG A 22 5.60 -24.59 14.41
N LEU A 23 6.05 -24.11 15.57
CA LEU A 23 5.27 -24.17 16.81
C LEU A 23 3.99 -23.30 16.73
N LEU A 24 4.02 -22.17 16.01
CA LEU A 24 2.87 -21.31 15.79
C LEU A 24 1.98 -21.74 14.62
N ALA A 25 2.42 -22.72 13.80
CA ALA A 25 1.71 -23.13 12.59
C ALA A 25 0.25 -23.58 12.81
N PRO A 26 -0.11 -24.33 13.90
CA PRO A 26 -1.50 -24.70 14.17
C PRO A 26 -2.41 -23.46 14.31
N LEU A 27 -1.96 -22.42 15.02
CA LEU A 27 -2.70 -21.17 15.16
C LEU A 27 -2.81 -20.45 13.81
N GLY A 28 -1.72 -20.46 13.02
CA GLY A 28 -1.70 -19.92 11.67
C GLY A 28 -2.69 -20.63 10.74
N TRP A 29 -2.81 -21.94 10.85
CA TRP A 29 -3.78 -22.72 10.07
C TRP A 29 -5.23 -22.34 10.42
N ILE A 30 -5.56 -22.22 11.72
CA ILE A 30 -6.89 -21.78 12.17
C ILE A 30 -7.21 -20.37 11.65
N TYR A 31 -6.30 -19.41 11.87
CA TYR A 31 -6.48 -18.03 11.40
C TYR A 31 -6.67 -17.95 9.88
N GLY A 32 -5.81 -18.64 9.14
CA GLY A 32 -5.85 -18.65 7.68
C GLY A 32 -7.13 -19.29 7.13
N SER A 33 -7.60 -20.37 7.76
CA SER A 33 -8.85 -21.05 7.39
C SER A 33 -10.07 -20.19 7.66
N VAL A 34 -10.14 -19.52 8.81
CA VAL A 34 -11.21 -18.59 9.15
C VAL A 34 -11.22 -17.40 8.18
N THR A 35 -10.04 -16.85 7.85
CA THR A 35 -9.94 -15.75 6.91
C THR A 35 -10.38 -16.17 5.51
N ALA A 36 -9.90 -17.32 5.01
CA ALA A 36 -10.31 -17.86 3.72
C ALA A 36 -11.82 -18.15 3.63
N TRP A 37 -12.41 -18.66 4.71
CA TRP A 37 -13.85 -18.86 4.79
C TRP A 37 -14.63 -17.55 4.77
N ARG A 38 -14.16 -16.51 5.51
CA ARG A 38 -14.77 -15.18 5.49
C ARG A 38 -14.72 -14.54 4.10
N MET A 39 -13.62 -14.70 3.37
CA MET A 39 -13.46 -14.17 2.01
C MET A 39 -14.49 -14.74 1.03
N LYS A 40 -14.95 -15.98 1.24
CA LYS A 40 -15.98 -16.64 0.41
C LYS A 40 -17.40 -16.19 0.72
N ARG A 41 -17.62 -15.40 1.78
CA ARG A 41 -18.97 -14.93 2.12
C ARG A 41 -19.50 -13.99 1.05
N ARG A 42 -20.79 -14.06 0.80
CA ARG A 42 -21.47 -13.11 -0.08
C ARG A 42 -21.29 -11.68 0.44
N PRO A 43 -21.05 -10.71 -0.43
CA PRO A 43 -20.99 -9.31 -0.05
C PRO A 43 -22.30 -8.87 0.63
N LYS A 44 -22.18 -7.98 1.63
CA LYS A 44 -23.34 -7.42 2.32
C LYS A 44 -24.00 -6.27 1.54
N GLY A 45 -23.31 -5.73 0.55
CA GLY A 45 -23.81 -4.70 -0.33
C GLY A 45 -22.93 -4.50 -1.55
N LYS A 46 -23.51 -3.88 -2.57
CA LYS A 46 -22.86 -3.43 -3.80
C LYS A 46 -22.89 -1.90 -3.86
N ALA A 47 -21.90 -1.28 -4.45
CA ALA A 47 -21.89 0.15 -4.76
C ALA A 47 -22.62 0.40 -6.08
N ASP A 48 -23.06 1.65 -6.29
CA ASP A 48 -23.69 2.09 -7.54
C ASP A 48 -22.65 2.31 -8.66
N ARG A 49 -21.38 2.28 -8.30
CA ARG A 49 -20.23 2.42 -9.21
C ARG A 49 -19.31 1.21 -9.06
N PRO A 50 -18.61 0.78 -10.12
CA PRO A 50 -17.69 -0.34 -10.05
C PRO A 50 -16.61 -0.13 -8.99
N VAL A 51 -16.25 -1.20 -8.30
CA VAL A 51 -15.26 -1.21 -7.24
C VAL A 51 -14.06 -2.03 -7.67
N LEU A 52 -12.95 -1.34 -7.94
CA LEU A 52 -11.62 -1.93 -8.13
C LEU A 52 -10.90 -2.01 -6.79
N CYS A 53 -10.68 -3.22 -6.30
CA CYS A 53 -9.97 -3.44 -5.04
C CYS A 53 -8.49 -3.76 -5.29
N VAL A 54 -7.60 -2.99 -4.67
CA VAL A 54 -6.17 -3.30 -4.63
C VAL A 54 -5.83 -3.85 -3.25
N GLY A 55 -5.26 -5.04 -3.22
CA GLY A 55 -4.91 -5.73 -1.98
C GLY A 55 -3.58 -6.44 -2.04
N ASN A 56 -3.25 -7.17 -0.99
CA ASN A 56 -2.09 -8.05 -0.95
C ASN A 56 -2.37 -9.32 -0.13
N LEU A 57 -1.50 -10.32 -0.24
CA LEU A 57 -1.65 -11.61 0.44
C LEU A 57 -1.16 -11.59 1.88
N VAL A 58 -0.27 -10.65 2.23
CA VAL A 58 0.49 -10.66 3.48
C VAL A 58 0.14 -9.48 4.39
N LEU A 59 0.50 -9.59 5.66
CA LEU A 59 0.55 -8.45 6.57
C LEU A 59 1.81 -7.64 6.27
N GLY A 60 1.66 -6.34 6.04
CA GLY A 60 2.75 -5.42 5.73
C GLY A 60 2.62 -4.71 4.39
N GLY A 61 3.65 -3.95 4.05
CA GLY A 61 3.71 -3.16 2.82
C GLY A 61 4.17 -4.00 1.64
N ALA A 62 3.34 -4.11 0.61
CA ALA A 62 3.65 -4.79 -0.65
C ALA A 62 3.50 -3.85 -1.87
N GLY A 63 3.53 -2.54 -1.67
CA GLY A 63 3.35 -1.59 -2.77
C GLY A 63 1.89 -1.31 -3.19
N LYS A 64 0.89 -1.66 -2.34
CA LYS A 64 -0.54 -1.45 -2.66
C LYS A 64 -0.87 -0.02 -3.06
N THR A 65 -0.54 0.94 -2.20
CA THR A 65 -0.89 2.34 -2.43
C THR A 65 -0.31 2.91 -3.73
N PRO A 66 1.01 2.78 -4.02
CA PRO A 66 1.54 3.24 -5.30
C PRO A 66 0.94 2.50 -6.50
N THR A 67 0.61 1.21 -6.38
CA THR A 67 -0.11 0.49 -7.45
C THR A 67 -1.54 1.02 -7.62
N THR A 68 -2.25 1.30 -6.52
CA THR A 68 -3.60 1.93 -6.59
C THR A 68 -3.55 3.25 -7.34
N LEU A 69 -2.52 4.08 -7.09
CA LEU A 69 -2.33 5.36 -7.79
C LEU A 69 -1.98 5.16 -9.27
N ALA A 70 -1.16 4.15 -9.59
CA ALA A 70 -0.85 3.83 -10.99
C ALA A 70 -2.11 3.41 -11.77
N LEU A 71 -2.95 2.54 -11.19
CA LEU A 71 -4.23 2.15 -11.80
C LEU A 71 -5.21 3.33 -11.91
N ALA A 72 -5.19 4.25 -10.95
CA ALA A 72 -5.99 5.48 -11.02
C ALA A 72 -5.54 6.39 -12.17
N ARG A 73 -4.23 6.54 -12.39
CA ARG A 73 -3.67 7.30 -13.52
C ARG A 73 -4.07 6.68 -14.86
N GLU A 74 -4.01 5.35 -14.98
CA GLU A 74 -4.44 4.62 -16.18
C GLU A 74 -5.93 4.87 -16.48
N LEU A 75 -6.80 4.82 -15.46
CA LEU A 75 -8.22 5.12 -15.61
C LEU A 75 -8.45 6.60 -15.95
N GLY A 76 -7.72 7.50 -15.28
CA GLY A 76 -7.79 8.94 -15.54
C GLY A 76 -7.35 9.31 -16.97
N ALA A 77 -6.31 8.66 -17.50
CA ALA A 77 -5.86 8.83 -18.88
C ALA A 77 -6.93 8.42 -19.90
N LYS A 78 -7.86 7.55 -19.51
CA LYS A 78 -9.03 7.14 -20.31
C LYS A 78 -10.27 8.03 -20.05
N GLY A 79 -10.15 9.09 -19.26
CA GLY A 79 -11.23 10.04 -18.96
C GLY A 79 -12.12 9.66 -17.77
N TYR A 80 -11.87 8.56 -17.05
CA TYR A 80 -12.68 8.17 -15.91
C TYR A 80 -12.30 8.93 -14.64
N LYS A 81 -13.30 9.42 -13.92
CA LYS A 81 -13.15 10.06 -12.61
C LYS A 81 -13.03 8.98 -11.53
N THR A 82 -11.86 8.91 -10.90
CA THR A 82 -11.59 7.93 -9.84
C THR A 82 -11.88 8.50 -8.46
N GLY A 83 -12.34 7.64 -7.53
CA GLY A 83 -12.47 7.96 -6.12
C GLY A 83 -11.84 6.90 -5.24
N PHE A 84 -11.31 7.28 -4.07
CA PHE A 84 -10.54 6.39 -3.21
C PHE A 84 -11.29 6.04 -1.94
N LEU A 85 -11.41 4.74 -1.64
CA LEU A 85 -12.02 4.21 -0.43
C LEU A 85 -10.96 3.57 0.45
N LEU A 86 -10.56 4.26 1.51
CA LEU A 86 -9.52 3.85 2.44
C LEU A 86 -10.08 3.31 3.75
N ARG A 87 -9.27 2.49 4.44
CA ARG A 87 -9.58 2.04 5.80
C ARG A 87 -9.03 3.04 6.82
N GLY A 88 -9.90 3.57 7.69
CA GLY A 88 -9.43 4.31 8.87
C GLY A 88 -8.65 3.40 9.81
N PHE A 89 -7.46 3.82 10.22
CA PHE A 89 -6.72 3.19 11.30
C PHE A 89 -7.27 3.69 12.65
N GLY A 90 -7.54 2.78 13.60
CA GLY A 90 -7.80 3.14 14.98
C GLY A 90 -9.24 3.02 15.51
N GLY A 91 -10.17 2.45 14.77
CA GLY A 91 -11.46 2.00 15.35
C GLY A 91 -12.45 3.07 15.87
N GLU A 92 -12.07 4.33 15.96
CA GLU A 92 -12.87 5.39 16.59
C GLU A 92 -13.82 6.13 15.63
N GLN A 93 -13.67 5.98 14.32
CA GLN A 93 -14.53 6.68 13.37
C GLN A 93 -15.78 5.88 13.04
N LYS A 94 -16.84 6.11 13.81
CA LYS A 94 -18.18 5.56 13.56
C LYS A 94 -18.85 6.15 12.31
N LYS A 95 -18.42 7.32 11.82
CA LYS A 95 -18.95 7.98 10.62
C LYS A 95 -17.88 8.02 9.53
N PRO A 96 -18.25 7.85 8.24
CA PRO A 96 -17.33 8.06 7.13
C PRO A 96 -16.82 9.49 7.14
N LEU A 97 -15.51 9.68 7.00
CA LEU A 97 -14.89 11.00 6.89
C LEU A 97 -14.51 11.23 5.44
N GLN A 98 -15.10 12.24 4.81
CA GLN A 98 -14.65 12.73 3.52
C GLN A 98 -13.41 13.58 3.76
N VAL A 99 -12.26 13.14 3.27
CA VAL A 99 -10.99 13.82 3.49
C VAL A 99 -10.55 14.52 2.22
N ASN A 100 -10.76 15.82 2.18
CA ASN A 100 -9.91 16.68 1.39
C ASN A 100 -8.62 16.87 2.20
N SER A 101 -7.62 16.02 1.93
CA SER A 101 -6.24 16.14 2.39
C SER A 101 -5.95 16.24 3.89
N LYS A 102 -5.99 15.15 4.68
CA LYS A 102 -5.29 15.18 5.99
C LYS A 102 -5.07 13.76 6.55
N HIS A 103 -4.04 13.07 6.17
CA HIS A 103 -3.39 11.85 6.73
C HIS A 103 -2.83 10.98 5.59
N SER A 104 -2.56 9.67 5.78
CA SER A 104 -2.13 8.76 4.69
C SER A 104 -3.07 8.73 3.48
N ALA A 105 -4.30 9.22 3.64
CA ALA A 105 -5.22 9.59 2.58
C ALA A 105 -4.73 10.78 1.73
N ALA A 106 -3.87 11.64 2.27
CA ALA A 106 -3.34 12.80 1.55
C ALA A 106 -2.38 12.43 0.42
N GLN A 107 -1.73 11.26 0.50
CA GLN A 107 -0.93 10.76 -0.61
C GLN A 107 -1.80 10.37 -1.82
N VAL A 108 -3.00 9.88 -1.55
CA VAL A 108 -3.92 9.39 -2.58
C VAL A 108 -4.83 10.51 -3.10
N GLY A 109 -5.26 11.44 -2.24
CA GLY A 109 -6.33 12.38 -2.57
C GLY A 109 -5.91 13.72 -3.16
N ALA A 110 -4.65 14.14 -2.99
CA ALA A 110 -4.24 15.48 -3.45
C ALA A 110 -4.07 15.59 -4.96
N GLU A 111 -3.78 14.47 -5.65
CA GLU A 111 -3.47 14.47 -7.08
C GLU A 111 -4.48 13.65 -7.92
N SER A 112 -5.42 12.91 -7.31
CA SER A 112 -6.11 11.83 -8.02
C SER A 112 -7.62 11.74 -7.85
N GLY A 113 -8.27 12.54 -6.99
CA GLY A 113 -9.73 12.52 -6.83
C GLY A 113 -10.25 12.46 -5.40
N PRO A 114 -11.59 12.43 -5.21
CA PRO A 114 -12.21 12.41 -3.89
C PRO A 114 -11.83 11.16 -3.11
N THR A 115 -11.48 11.35 -1.83
CA THR A 115 -11.04 10.28 -0.93
C THR A 115 -11.95 10.19 0.28
N VAL A 116 -12.42 8.99 0.57
CA VAL A 116 -13.24 8.68 1.75
C VAL A 116 -12.55 7.64 2.62
N VAL A 117 -12.39 7.98 3.89
CA VAL A 117 -11.93 7.04 4.92
C VAL A 117 -13.13 6.52 5.69
N ALA A 118 -13.41 5.23 5.60
CA ALA A 118 -14.60 4.66 6.23
C ALA A 118 -14.35 3.26 6.80
N ALA A 119 -14.78 3.02 8.03
CA ALA A 119 -14.88 1.68 8.61
C ALA A 119 -16.02 0.89 7.94
N ASN A 120 -17.16 1.53 7.69
CA ASN A 120 -18.25 0.98 6.89
C ASN A 120 -18.01 1.25 5.40
N ARG A 121 -17.54 0.23 4.69
CA ARG A 121 -17.18 0.31 3.27
C ARG A 121 -18.35 0.67 2.36
N ILE A 122 -19.56 0.17 2.66
CA ILE A 122 -20.77 0.45 1.87
C ILE A 122 -21.14 1.92 2.00
N ALA A 123 -21.13 2.46 3.22
CA ALA A 123 -21.41 3.88 3.43
C ALA A 123 -20.37 4.78 2.76
N GLY A 124 -19.07 4.40 2.82
CA GLY A 124 -18.01 5.12 2.13
C GLY A 124 -18.15 5.11 0.62
N ALA A 125 -18.49 3.96 0.04
CA ALA A 125 -18.73 3.82 -1.40
C ALA A 125 -19.92 4.68 -1.87
N LYS A 126 -21.03 4.73 -1.10
CA LYS A 126 -22.17 5.60 -1.40
C LYS A 126 -21.80 7.09 -1.42
N LEU A 127 -20.91 7.53 -0.52
CA LEU A 127 -20.42 8.91 -0.54
C LEU A 127 -19.62 9.23 -1.81
N LEU A 128 -18.76 8.30 -2.24
CA LEU A 128 -18.00 8.45 -3.48
C LEU A 128 -18.92 8.46 -4.71
N SER A 129 -19.91 7.58 -4.77
CA SER A 129 -20.91 7.58 -5.84
C SER A 129 -21.65 8.93 -5.92
N LYS A 130 -22.04 9.51 -4.78
CA LYS A 130 -22.65 10.85 -4.70
C LYS A 130 -21.70 11.97 -5.11
N ALA A 131 -20.39 11.80 -4.95
CA ALA A 131 -19.38 12.74 -5.40
C ALA A 131 -19.14 12.69 -6.92
N GLY A 132 -19.87 11.86 -7.66
CA GLY A 132 -19.83 11.81 -9.12
C GLY A 132 -18.59 11.11 -9.68
N VAL A 133 -18.00 10.16 -8.94
CA VAL A 133 -16.92 9.32 -9.46
C VAL A 133 -17.48 8.24 -10.40
N ASP A 134 -16.69 7.82 -11.38
CA ASP A 134 -17.05 6.75 -12.31
C ASP A 134 -16.63 5.39 -11.77
N VAL A 135 -15.54 5.34 -10.98
CA VAL A 135 -14.98 4.12 -10.41
C VAL A 135 -14.43 4.36 -9.02
N ILE A 136 -14.59 3.39 -8.12
CA ILE A 136 -14.12 3.41 -6.74
C ILE A 136 -12.90 2.51 -6.60
N LEU A 137 -11.74 3.07 -6.27
CA LEU A 137 -10.54 2.32 -5.94
C LEU A 137 -10.49 2.08 -4.43
N MET A 138 -10.52 0.80 -4.03
CA MET A 138 -10.47 0.41 -2.62
C MET A 138 -9.07 -0.10 -2.27
N ASP A 139 -8.29 0.67 -1.50
CA ASP A 139 -6.98 0.25 -0.99
C ASP A 139 -7.14 -0.59 0.29
N ASP A 140 -6.47 -1.74 0.31
CA ASP A 140 -6.44 -2.73 1.42
C ASP A 140 -7.84 -3.24 1.85
N GLY A 141 -8.62 -3.71 0.87
CA GLY A 141 -9.95 -4.27 1.12
C GLY A 141 -10.12 -5.75 0.72
N PHE A 142 -9.10 -6.41 0.21
CA PHE A 142 -9.19 -7.70 -0.47
C PHE A 142 -9.82 -8.81 0.39
N GLN A 143 -9.40 -8.97 1.66
CA GLN A 143 -9.94 -9.99 2.56
C GLN A 143 -11.26 -9.58 3.24
N ASN A 144 -11.78 -8.39 2.98
CA ASN A 144 -13.03 -7.93 3.58
C ASN A 144 -14.22 -8.21 2.63
N PRO A 145 -15.20 -9.05 3.01
CA PRO A 145 -16.34 -9.40 2.16
C PRO A 145 -17.49 -8.39 2.24
N ALA A 146 -17.37 -7.28 2.98
CA ALA A 146 -18.53 -6.41 3.25
C ALA A 146 -19.05 -5.72 1.98
N LEU A 147 -18.17 -5.24 1.11
CA LEU A 147 -18.52 -4.57 -0.14
C LEU A 147 -18.19 -5.50 -1.33
N HIS A 148 -19.08 -5.58 -2.29
CA HIS A 148 -18.82 -6.26 -3.57
C HIS A 148 -17.65 -5.57 -4.27
N LYS A 149 -16.79 -6.36 -4.87
CA LYS A 149 -15.65 -5.92 -5.68
C LYS A 149 -15.87 -6.44 -7.07
N ASP A 150 -16.01 -5.56 -8.03
CA ASP A 150 -16.21 -5.93 -9.43
C ASP A 150 -14.88 -6.44 -10.02
N MET A 151 -13.74 -5.89 -9.49
CA MET A 151 -12.40 -6.38 -9.83
C MET A 151 -11.50 -6.36 -8.58
N SER A 152 -10.62 -7.35 -8.44
CA SER A 152 -9.63 -7.43 -7.36
C SER A 152 -8.23 -7.66 -7.89
N VAL A 153 -7.34 -6.69 -7.72
CA VAL A 153 -5.93 -6.77 -8.07
C VAL A 153 -5.11 -7.05 -6.82
N VAL A 154 -4.30 -8.11 -6.86
CA VAL A 154 -3.41 -8.49 -5.76
C VAL A 154 -1.99 -8.08 -6.08
N VAL A 155 -1.39 -7.26 -5.22
CA VAL A 155 -0.01 -6.80 -5.36
C VAL A 155 0.92 -7.72 -4.57
N ILE A 156 1.98 -8.19 -5.22
CA ILE A 156 2.99 -9.07 -4.63
C ILE A 156 4.37 -8.48 -4.90
N ASP A 157 5.17 -8.38 -3.86
CA ASP A 157 6.59 -7.99 -3.98
C ASP A 157 7.42 -9.19 -4.37
N SER A 158 8.19 -9.09 -5.46
CA SER A 158 8.94 -10.21 -6.05
C SER A 158 10.08 -10.74 -5.20
N ASP A 159 10.61 -9.97 -4.24
CA ASP A 159 11.68 -10.44 -3.35
C ASP A 159 11.14 -11.30 -2.21
N THR A 160 10.03 -10.89 -1.63
CA THR A 160 9.49 -11.51 -0.41
C THR A 160 8.31 -12.42 -0.65
N ALA A 161 7.55 -12.18 -1.72
CA ALA A 161 6.32 -12.88 -2.06
C ALA A 161 5.39 -13.04 -0.82
N TRP A 162 5.28 -14.26 -0.32
CA TRP A 162 4.49 -14.62 0.86
C TRP A 162 5.35 -15.08 2.05
N GLY A 163 6.63 -14.70 2.07
CA GLY A 163 7.56 -15.02 3.16
C GLY A 163 7.78 -16.52 3.33
N ASN A 164 7.63 -17.02 4.57
CA ASN A 164 7.81 -18.43 4.91
C ASN A 164 6.62 -19.35 4.54
N GLY A 165 5.60 -18.81 3.84
CA GLY A 165 4.44 -19.57 3.37
C GLY A 165 3.37 -19.87 4.42
N LEU A 166 3.54 -19.41 5.67
CA LEU A 166 2.60 -19.67 6.76
C LEU A 166 1.68 -18.46 7.02
N CYS A 167 0.49 -18.74 7.56
CA CYS A 167 -0.44 -17.70 7.97
C CYS A 167 -0.08 -17.12 9.35
N PHE A 168 -0.53 -15.90 9.62
CA PHE A 168 -0.43 -15.24 10.91
C PHE A 168 -0.97 -16.13 12.04
N PRO A 169 -0.27 -16.29 13.21
CA PRO A 169 0.97 -15.60 13.60
C PRO A 169 2.28 -16.33 13.21
N ALA A 170 2.20 -17.48 12.57
CA ALA A 170 3.35 -18.30 12.18
C ALA A 170 4.15 -17.71 11.01
N GLY A 171 3.49 -16.91 10.18
CA GLY A 171 4.05 -16.24 9.01
C GLY A 171 3.21 -15.01 8.63
N PRO A 172 3.56 -14.34 7.52
CA PRO A 172 2.93 -13.08 7.13
C PRO A 172 1.59 -13.24 6.42
N LEU A 173 1.22 -14.43 5.94
CA LEU A 173 0.02 -14.62 5.14
C LEU A 173 -1.28 -14.33 5.91
N ARG A 174 -2.21 -13.65 5.26
CA ARG A 174 -3.57 -13.41 5.79
C ARG A 174 -4.48 -14.63 5.60
N ALA A 175 -4.26 -15.43 4.56
CA ALA A 175 -4.89 -16.71 4.28
C ALA A 175 -3.98 -17.53 3.34
N PRO A 176 -4.22 -18.84 3.13
CA PRO A 176 -3.43 -19.63 2.18
C PRO A 176 -3.40 -19.00 0.78
N VAL A 177 -2.23 -19.02 0.13
CA VAL A 177 -1.98 -18.35 -1.15
C VAL A 177 -3.02 -18.70 -2.19
N ASP A 178 -3.22 -20.00 -2.47
CA ASP A 178 -4.14 -20.46 -3.50
C ASP A 178 -5.61 -20.06 -3.22
N LYS A 179 -5.99 -19.97 -1.93
CA LYS A 179 -7.34 -19.53 -1.54
C LYS A 179 -7.55 -18.05 -1.79
N GLN A 180 -6.49 -17.25 -1.69
CA GLN A 180 -6.52 -15.83 -1.97
C GLN A 180 -6.45 -15.58 -3.48
N LEU A 181 -5.50 -16.19 -4.19
CA LEU A 181 -5.33 -15.98 -5.63
C LEU A 181 -6.58 -16.34 -6.44
N ARG A 182 -7.29 -17.41 -6.09
CA ARG A 182 -8.56 -17.80 -6.74
C ARG A 182 -9.68 -16.77 -6.60
N GLN A 183 -9.52 -15.73 -5.81
CA GLN A 183 -10.47 -14.62 -5.64
C GLN A 183 -9.91 -13.30 -6.20
N ALA A 184 -8.72 -13.34 -6.77
CA ALA A 184 -8.14 -12.23 -7.48
C ALA A 184 -8.54 -12.26 -8.96
N SER A 185 -8.80 -11.11 -9.54
CA SER A 185 -8.96 -10.94 -10.98
C SER A 185 -7.61 -10.86 -11.67
N ALA A 186 -6.61 -10.29 -10.99
CA ALA A 186 -5.24 -10.17 -11.48
C ALA A 186 -4.21 -10.12 -10.35
N VAL A 187 -2.98 -10.44 -10.69
CA VAL A 187 -1.79 -10.25 -9.86
C VAL A 187 -0.90 -9.20 -10.51
N VAL A 188 -0.48 -8.20 -9.74
CA VAL A 188 0.61 -7.29 -10.10
C VAL A 188 1.83 -7.64 -9.27
N VAL A 189 2.89 -8.09 -9.91
CA VAL A 189 4.18 -8.36 -9.28
C VAL A 189 5.06 -7.13 -9.40
N LEU A 190 5.62 -6.68 -8.30
CA LEU A 190 6.52 -5.53 -8.28
C LEU A 190 7.98 -5.98 -8.21
N GLY A 191 8.73 -5.64 -9.28
CA GLY A 191 10.16 -5.91 -9.45
C GLY A 191 10.48 -7.30 -10.02
N ASP A 192 11.79 -7.60 -10.11
CA ASP A 192 12.38 -8.80 -10.72
C ASP A 192 13.07 -9.69 -9.67
N GLY A 193 12.54 -9.72 -8.45
CA GLY A 193 13.15 -10.41 -7.32
C GLY A 193 13.14 -11.94 -7.43
N ALA A 194 13.92 -12.58 -6.57
CA ALA A 194 14.21 -14.03 -6.58
C ALA A 194 12.96 -14.95 -6.44
N ARG A 195 11.79 -14.40 -6.15
CA ARG A 195 10.55 -15.17 -5.99
C ARG A 195 9.61 -15.09 -7.19
N LEU A 196 10.01 -14.43 -8.28
CA LEU A 196 9.17 -14.21 -9.46
C LEU A 196 8.64 -15.53 -10.04
N ASP A 197 9.49 -16.55 -10.20
CA ASP A 197 9.09 -17.87 -10.73
C ASP A 197 8.05 -18.54 -9.84
N ALA A 198 8.23 -18.47 -8.51
CA ALA A 198 7.28 -19.07 -7.57
C ALA A 198 5.91 -18.34 -7.62
N ILE A 199 5.92 -17.03 -7.82
CA ILE A 199 4.70 -16.22 -7.97
C ILE A 199 4.00 -16.58 -9.28
N SER A 200 4.75 -16.66 -10.38
CA SER A 200 4.24 -17.01 -11.70
C SER A 200 3.59 -18.41 -11.71
N ALA A 201 4.28 -19.39 -11.11
CA ALA A 201 3.73 -20.73 -10.96
C ALA A 201 2.46 -20.77 -10.09
N ALA A 202 2.36 -19.95 -9.05
CA ALA A 202 1.17 -19.87 -8.20
C ALA A 202 0.00 -19.19 -8.92
N ALA A 203 0.25 -18.12 -9.68
CA ALA A 203 -0.74 -17.45 -10.51
C ALA A 203 -1.31 -18.41 -11.59
N GLN A 204 -0.42 -19.13 -12.28
CA GLN A 204 -0.81 -20.13 -13.29
C GLN A 204 -1.69 -21.24 -12.69
N ARG A 205 -1.30 -21.82 -11.55
CA ARG A 205 -2.12 -22.84 -10.85
C ARG A 205 -3.48 -22.31 -10.41
N SER A 206 -3.56 -21.01 -10.15
CA SER A 206 -4.80 -20.36 -9.72
C SER A 206 -5.62 -19.80 -10.90
N GLN A 207 -5.10 -19.90 -12.11
CA GLN A 207 -5.70 -19.37 -13.35
C GLN A 207 -5.98 -17.85 -13.24
N VAL A 208 -4.99 -17.09 -12.77
CA VAL A 208 -5.07 -15.63 -12.58
C VAL A 208 -4.01 -14.98 -13.44
N ASP A 209 -4.39 -13.93 -14.16
CA ASP A 209 -3.47 -13.13 -14.96
C ASP A 209 -2.42 -12.47 -14.10
N LEU A 210 -1.18 -12.49 -14.59
CA LEU A 210 -0.04 -11.89 -13.92
C LEU A 210 0.54 -10.78 -14.78
N PHE A 211 0.70 -9.62 -14.16
CA PHE A 211 1.30 -8.43 -14.74
C PHE A 211 2.52 -8.03 -13.92
N GLN A 212 3.56 -7.59 -14.60
CA GLN A 212 4.76 -7.08 -13.96
C GLN A 212 4.73 -5.57 -13.92
N GLY A 213 5.19 -5.00 -12.81
CA GLY A 213 5.36 -3.58 -12.62
C GLY A 213 6.64 -3.27 -11.87
N HIS A 214 7.14 -2.06 -12.03
CA HIS A 214 8.38 -1.62 -11.40
C HIS A 214 8.12 -0.42 -10.50
N ILE A 215 8.74 -0.43 -9.31
CA ILE A 215 8.74 0.76 -8.46
C ILE A 215 9.80 1.71 -9.03
N ILE A 216 9.36 2.89 -9.43
CA ILE A 216 10.22 3.96 -9.90
C ILE A 216 10.23 5.10 -8.88
N SER A 217 11.40 5.63 -8.60
CA SER A 217 11.57 6.82 -7.76
C SER A 217 11.47 8.06 -8.63
N GLU A 218 10.69 9.05 -8.20
CA GLU A 218 10.67 10.35 -8.86
C GLU A 218 12.01 11.06 -8.67
N LYS A 219 12.41 11.84 -9.67
CA LYS A 219 13.64 12.64 -9.57
C LYS A 219 13.53 13.63 -8.41
N LEU A 220 14.55 13.69 -7.59
CA LEU A 220 14.65 14.71 -6.56
C LEU A 220 14.87 16.09 -7.21
N PRO A 221 14.33 17.17 -6.62
CA PRO A 221 14.52 18.52 -7.14
C PRO A 221 16.00 18.87 -7.33
N ASP A 222 16.33 19.53 -8.44
CA ASP A 222 17.72 19.91 -8.75
C ASP A 222 18.30 20.93 -7.76
N GLU A 223 17.43 21.75 -7.14
CA GLU A 223 17.79 22.71 -6.08
C GLU A 223 18.42 22.05 -4.84
N ALA A 224 18.16 20.76 -4.63
CA ALA A 224 18.88 19.96 -3.65
C ALA A 224 20.28 19.54 -4.15
N GLY A 225 20.82 20.21 -5.17
CA GLY A 225 22.04 19.89 -5.88
C GLY A 225 23.25 19.61 -5.00
N GLY A 226 24.01 18.56 -5.32
CA GLY A 226 25.25 18.17 -4.64
C GLY A 226 25.10 17.75 -3.18
N SER A 227 23.89 17.71 -2.65
CA SER A 227 23.63 17.54 -1.21
C SER A 227 23.97 16.13 -0.74
N ARG A 228 24.67 16.09 0.37
CA ARG A 228 24.81 14.86 1.16
C ARG A 228 23.46 14.56 1.81
N LEU A 229 23.00 13.31 1.75
CA LEU A 229 21.70 12.92 2.27
C LEU A 229 21.84 12.14 3.60
N LEU A 230 20.99 12.48 4.57
CA LEU A 230 20.72 11.65 5.72
C LEU A 230 19.30 11.10 5.56
N ALA A 231 19.18 9.79 5.35
CA ALA A 231 17.89 9.14 5.16
C ALA A 231 17.33 8.61 6.47
N TYR A 232 16.05 8.89 6.75
CA TYR A 232 15.34 8.33 7.89
C TYR A 232 13.99 7.77 7.45
N SER A 233 13.57 6.64 8.03
CA SER A 233 12.29 6.04 7.68
C SER A 233 11.77 5.08 8.75
N GLY A 234 10.45 5.15 9.02
CA GLY A 234 9.68 4.26 9.87
C GLY A 234 8.63 3.49 9.08
N ILE A 235 9.07 2.82 8.01
CA ILE A 235 8.25 1.89 7.20
C ILE A 235 8.68 0.44 7.46
N GLY A 236 7.86 -0.52 7.03
CA GLY A 236 8.10 -1.94 7.28
C GLY A 236 9.39 -2.53 6.70
N ARG A 237 9.98 -1.89 5.67
CA ARG A 237 11.26 -2.27 5.04
C ARG A 237 12.03 -1.03 4.62
N PRO A 238 12.68 -0.35 5.59
CA PRO A 238 13.42 0.87 5.32
C PRO A 238 14.64 0.66 4.39
N GLU A 239 15.18 -0.57 4.35
CA GLU A 239 16.33 -0.93 3.51
C GLU A 239 16.03 -0.71 2.02
N LYS A 240 14.81 -1.00 1.56
CA LYS A 240 14.41 -0.75 0.16
C LYS A 240 14.41 0.75 -0.16
N PHE A 241 13.93 1.57 0.76
CA PHE A 241 13.98 3.02 0.62
C PHE A 241 15.42 3.53 0.60
N PHE A 242 16.28 3.02 1.48
CA PHE A 242 17.69 3.43 1.49
C PHE A 242 18.43 2.98 0.22
N ALA A 243 18.12 1.79 -0.30
CA ALA A 243 18.70 1.31 -1.56
C ALA A 243 18.26 2.17 -2.76
N SER A 244 16.98 2.56 -2.83
CA SER A 244 16.48 3.40 -3.93
C SER A 244 17.10 4.80 -3.98
N LEU A 245 17.68 5.28 -2.86
CA LEU A 245 18.41 6.54 -2.83
C LEU A 245 19.79 6.45 -3.51
N SER A 246 20.39 5.25 -3.57
CA SER A 246 21.67 5.05 -4.28
C SER A 246 21.55 5.35 -5.78
N ASP A 247 20.36 5.11 -6.35
CA ASP A 247 20.08 5.33 -7.76
C ASP A 247 19.90 6.82 -8.10
N THR A 248 19.79 7.68 -7.09
CA THR A 248 19.65 9.13 -7.29
C THR A 248 20.95 9.85 -7.63
N GLY A 249 22.09 9.16 -7.60
CA GLY A 249 23.42 9.73 -7.82
C GLY A 249 23.92 10.66 -6.70
N ARG A 250 23.22 10.70 -5.56
CA ARG A 250 23.57 11.55 -4.41
C ARG A 250 24.27 10.76 -3.31
N LEU A 251 25.10 11.44 -2.52
CA LEU A 251 25.87 10.81 -1.45
C LEU A 251 24.98 10.57 -0.21
N LEU A 252 24.59 9.32 0.00
CA LEU A 252 23.92 8.89 1.22
C LEU A 252 24.95 8.72 2.36
N VAL A 253 25.05 9.69 3.27
CA VAL A 253 26.07 9.70 4.33
C VAL A 253 25.63 8.99 5.61
N LYS A 254 24.32 8.84 5.84
CA LYS A 254 23.78 8.20 7.02
C LYS A 254 22.36 7.67 6.75
N THR A 255 22.04 6.51 7.34
CA THR A 255 20.68 5.97 7.42
C THR A 255 20.23 5.88 8.88
N MET A 256 18.99 6.19 9.14
CA MET A 256 18.35 6.08 10.45
C MET A 256 17.02 5.33 10.32
N PRO A 257 17.02 3.98 10.45
CA PRO A 257 15.81 3.20 10.45
C PRO A 257 15.04 3.37 11.78
N PHE A 258 13.73 3.45 11.69
CA PHE A 258 12.79 3.46 12.81
C PHE A 258 11.81 2.28 12.69
N PRO A 259 11.14 1.89 13.79
CA PRO A 259 10.11 0.86 13.75
C PRO A 259 8.98 1.21 12.76
N ASP A 260 8.34 0.20 12.17
CA ASP A 260 7.21 0.43 11.25
C ASP A 260 6.09 1.24 11.93
N HIS A 261 5.53 2.19 11.19
CA HIS A 261 4.54 3.15 11.70
C HIS A 261 5.02 4.01 12.88
N HIS A 262 6.32 4.30 12.94
CA HIS A 262 6.90 5.15 13.99
C HIS A 262 6.26 6.55 13.98
N LEU A 263 5.88 7.03 15.17
CA LEU A 263 5.48 8.42 15.39
C LEU A 263 6.69 9.17 15.91
N TYR A 264 7.21 10.07 15.10
CA TYR A 264 8.41 10.84 15.46
C TYR A 264 8.13 11.74 16.67
N SER A 265 8.95 11.61 17.69
CA SER A 265 8.97 12.49 18.85
C SER A 265 9.84 13.72 18.59
N GLU A 266 9.71 14.75 19.45
CA GLU A 266 10.59 15.93 19.42
C GLU A 266 12.07 15.52 19.55
N ALA A 267 12.37 14.55 20.41
CA ALA A 267 13.74 14.04 20.59
C ALA A 267 14.26 13.30 19.34
N ASP A 268 13.38 12.57 18.61
CA ASP A 268 13.77 11.95 17.36
C ASP A 268 14.09 13.01 16.29
N ALA A 269 13.24 14.03 16.19
CA ALA A 269 13.39 15.10 15.22
C ALA A 269 14.65 15.93 15.51
N GLU A 270 14.87 16.33 16.77
CA GLU A 270 16.08 17.02 17.21
C GLU A 270 17.35 16.20 16.88
N LYS A 271 17.33 14.90 17.17
CA LYS A 271 18.44 14.00 16.87
C LYS A 271 18.72 13.91 15.37
N ILE A 272 17.69 13.83 14.52
CA ILE A 272 17.85 13.79 13.07
C ILE A 272 18.44 15.10 12.57
N LEU A 273 17.88 16.24 12.97
CA LEU A 273 18.34 17.57 12.58
C LEU A 273 19.79 17.84 13.04
N GLY A 274 20.12 17.51 14.29
CA GLY A 274 21.48 17.65 14.83
C GLY A 274 22.50 16.78 14.07
N ARG A 275 22.11 15.58 13.64
CA ARG A 275 22.95 14.74 12.77
C ARG A 275 23.11 15.32 11.37
N CYS A 276 22.04 15.87 10.79
CA CYS A 276 22.11 16.54 9.51
C CYS A 276 23.07 17.72 9.56
N TYR A 277 23.00 18.54 10.61
CA TYR A 277 23.92 19.66 10.84
C TYR A 277 25.39 19.18 10.93
N ALA A 278 25.67 18.20 11.80
CA ALA A 278 27.01 17.66 12.00
C ALA A 278 27.63 17.02 10.74
N LEU A 279 26.81 16.49 9.84
CA LEU A 279 27.25 15.84 8.61
C LEU A 279 27.16 16.74 7.36
N SER A 280 26.71 17.99 7.52
CA SER A 280 26.38 18.89 6.40
C SER A 280 25.48 18.18 5.39
N ALA A 281 24.42 17.53 5.88
CA ALA A 281 23.53 16.69 5.09
C ALA A 281 22.09 17.22 5.14
N VAL A 282 21.32 16.96 4.07
CA VAL A 282 19.89 17.26 4.01
C VAL A 282 19.11 16.01 4.44
N PRO A 283 18.12 16.13 5.33
CA PRO A 283 17.28 14.99 5.69
C PRO A 283 16.39 14.59 4.51
N ILE A 284 16.25 13.26 4.29
CA ILE A 284 15.34 12.72 3.28
C ILE A 284 14.54 11.58 3.87
N THR A 285 13.26 11.53 3.51
CA THR A 285 12.35 10.50 4.02
C THR A 285 11.32 10.07 2.97
N THR A 286 10.46 9.12 3.34
CA THR A 286 9.34 8.68 2.51
C THR A 286 8.13 9.61 2.65
N GLU A 287 7.22 9.62 1.66
CA GLU A 287 5.96 10.35 1.75
C GLU A 287 5.13 9.95 2.99
N LYS A 288 5.16 8.66 3.38
CA LYS A 288 4.44 8.16 4.56
C LYS A 288 5.00 8.73 5.87
N ASP A 289 6.29 8.81 5.98
CA ASP A 289 6.95 9.38 7.17
C ASP A 289 6.79 10.88 7.22
N HIS A 290 6.95 11.57 6.09
CA HIS A 290 6.73 13.00 5.99
C HIS A 290 5.29 13.39 6.35
N ALA A 291 4.30 12.60 5.91
CA ALA A 291 2.90 12.84 6.27
C ALA A 291 2.64 12.79 7.79
N ARG A 292 3.42 12.02 8.55
CA ARG A 292 3.32 11.95 10.02
C ARG A 292 3.83 13.21 10.72
N LEU A 293 4.70 13.98 10.06
CA LEU A 293 5.24 15.24 10.59
C LEU A 293 4.34 16.45 10.30
N ARG A 294 3.42 16.35 9.32
CA ARG A 294 2.59 17.49 8.86
C ARG A 294 1.69 18.13 9.92
N HIS A 295 1.38 17.42 11.01
CA HIS A 295 0.48 17.89 12.06
C HIS A 295 1.23 18.29 13.34
N ALA A 296 2.54 18.35 13.31
CA ALA A 296 3.33 18.81 14.43
C ALA A 296 3.07 20.32 14.73
N PRO A 297 3.14 20.75 15.98
CA PRO A 297 3.06 22.16 16.33
C PRO A 297 4.10 22.98 15.55
N LYS A 298 3.74 24.20 15.13
CA LYS A 298 4.56 25.00 14.19
C LYS A 298 5.99 25.25 14.67
N ASP A 299 6.17 25.42 15.99
CA ASP A 299 7.43 25.76 16.64
C ASP A 299 8.15 24.55 17.24
N SER A 300 7.88 23.35 16.72
CA SER A 300 8.45 22.10 17.17
C SER A 300 9.57 21.60 16.25
N TYR A 301 10.49 20.80 16.78
CA TYR A 301 11.51 20.10 15.98
C TYR A 301 10.88 19.19 14.93
N CYS A 302 9.75 18.57 15.22
CA CYS A 302 9.01 17.75 14.24
C CYS A 302 8.53 18.59 13.04
N ALA A 303 8.03 19.81 13.26
CA ALA A 303 7.63 20.70 12.17
C ALA A 303 8.84 21.20 11.38
N GLU A 304 9.94 21.52 12.06
CA GLU A 304 11.21 21.91 11.42
C GLU A 304 11.75 20.76 10.56
N LEU A 305 11.83 19.54 11.12
CA LEU A 305 12.23 18.35 10.36
C LEU A 305 11.35 18.14 9.14
N GLY A 306 10.03 18.32 9.26
CA GLY A 306 9.11 18.22 8.15
C GLY A 306 9.39 19.24 7.05
N ARG A 307 9.70 20.49 7.40
CA ARG A 307 10.07 21.55 6.42
C ARG A 307 11.44 21.32 5.78
N ALA A 308 12.41 20.84 6.55
CA ALA A 308 13.77 20.60 6.09
C ALA A 308 13.92 19.33 5.23
N SER A 309 12.98 18.38 5.36
CA SER A 309 13.10 17.07 4.72
C SER A 309 12.72 17.09 3.25
N LEU A 310 13.62 16.56 2.42
CA LEU A 310 13.28 16.09 1.10
C LEU A 310 12.38 14.85 1.21
N VAL A 311 11.50 14.68 0.24
CA VAL A 311 10.60 13.54 0.17
C VAL A 311 10.87 12.77 -1.11
N LEU A 312 11.32 11.51 -0.99
CA LEU A 312 11.40 10.63 -2.13
C LEU A 312 10.00 10.09 -2.42
N LYS A 313 9.43 10.54 -3.52
CA LYS A 313 8.19 10.00 -4.04
C LYS A 313 8.48 8.75 -4.86
N ILE A 314 7.60 7.77 -4.72
CA ILE A 314 7.65 6.55 -5.52
C ILE A 314 6.35 6.39 -6.30
N SER A 315 6.46 5.88 -7.50
CA SER A 315 5.33 5.46 -8.32
C SER A 315 5.54 4.02 -8.79
N VAL A 316 4.50 3.43 -9.35
CA VAL A 316 4.58 2.14 -10.02
C VAL A 316 4.43 2.38 -11.51
N ASP A 317 5.38 1.90 -12.27
CA ASP A 317 5.32 1.82 -13.72
C ASP A 317 4.66 0.50 -14.10
N LEU A 318 3.58 0.57 -14.88
CA LEU A 318 2.83 -0.54 -15.45
C LEU A 318 2.87 -0.51 -16.99
N SER A 319 3.77 0.26 -17.59
CA SER A 319 3.82 0.50 -19.04
C SER A 319 3.95 -0.79 -19.86
N GLU A 320 4.63 -1.80 -19.32
CA GLU A 320 4.78 -3.11 -19.95
C GLU A 320 3.55 -4.03 -19.74
N ALA A 321 2.64 -3.66 -18.84
CA ALA A 321 1.46 -4.44 -18.48
C ALA A 321 0.26 -4.12 -19.39
N LYS A 322 0.42 -4.24 -20.71
CA LYS A 322 -0.62 -3.89 -21.70
C LYS A 322 -2.00 -4.54 -21.43
N GLY A 323 -2.01 -5.74 -20.87
CA GLY A 323 -3.24 -6.46 -20.51
C GLY A 323 -4.02 -5.79 -19.39
N ILE A 324 -3.36 -5.07 -18.45
CA ILE A 324 -4.05 -4.42 -17.33
C ILE A 324 -4.93 -3.25 -17.84
N SER A 325 -4.48 -2.53 -18.85
CA SER A 325 -5.23 -1.45 -19.46
C SER A 325 -6.52 -1.96 -20.12
N ARG A 326 -6.47 -3.15 -20.76
CA ARG A 326 -7.63 -3.82 -21.33
C ARG A 326 -8.59 -4.28 -20.23
N MET A 327 -8.09 -4.95 -19.20
CA MET A 327 -8.90 -5.36 -18.06
C MET A 327 -9.65 -4.20 -17.38
N LEU A 328 -9.01 -3.04 -17.27
CA LEU A 328 -9.66 -1.84 -16.72
C LEU A 328 -10.77 -1.33 -17.66
N GLN A 329 -10.58 -1.42 -18.98
CA GLN A 329 -11.62 -1.08 -19.94
C GLN A 329 -12.82 -2.03 -19.85
N ASP A 330 -12.57 -3.34 -19.78
CA ASP A 330 -13.62 -4.36 -19.65
C ASP A 330 -14.44 -4.11 -18.36
N LEU A 331 -13.77 -3.81 -17.23
CA LEU A 331 -14.44 -3.43 -15.98
C LEU A 331 -15.41 -2.26 -16.17
N MET A 332 -14.99 -1.23 -16.90
CA MET A 332 -15.81 -0.03 -17.09
C MET A 332 -16.97 -0.27 -18.06
N GLN A 333 -16.77 -1.11 -19.10
CA GLN A 333 -17.81 -1.47 -20.07
C GLN A 333 -18.89 -2.37 -19.45
N GLU A 334 -18.50 -3.38 -18.67
CA GLU A 334 -19.44 -4.27 -17.99
C GLU A 334 -20.27 -3.57 -16.90
N SER A 335 -19.75 -2.46 -16.39
CA SER A 335 -20.39 -1.68 -15.33
C SER A 335 -21.18 -0.48 -15.86
N ALA A 336 -21.18 -0.23 -17.16
CA ALA A 336 -22.00 0.83 -17.77
C ALA A 336 -23.49 0.49 -17.58
N PRO A 337 -24.34 1.44 -17.19
CA PRO A 337 -25.78 1.20 -17.14
C PRO A 337 -26.29 0.82 -18.53
N ASP A 338 -27.15 -0.19 -18.57
CA ASP A 338 -27.79 -0.62 -19.81
C ASP A 338 -28.58 0.56 -20.41
N PRO A 339 -28.24 1.04 -21.61
CA PRO A 339 -28.94 2.18 -22.24
C PRO A 339 -30.42 1.91 -22.51
N ALA A 340 -30.90 0.68 -22.28
CA ALA A 340 -32.30 0.27 -22.50
C ALA A 340 -33.18 0.31 -21.23
N SER A 341 -32.69 0.87 -20.11
CA SER A 341 -33.44 0.88 -18.83
C SER A 341 -34.03 2.25 -18.43
N ASP A 342 -34.22 3.17 -19.38
CA ASP A 342 -35.01 4.39 -19.22
C ASP A 342 -36.40 4.26 -19.84
#